data_40f8b66665abb7a2562c6dbaa8cc4b69
#
_entry.id   40f8b66665abb7a2562c6dbaa8cc4b69
#
_cell.length_a   1.000
_cell.length_b   1.000
_cell.length_c   1.000
_cell.angle_alpha   90.00
_cell.angle_beta   90.00
_cell.angle_gamma   90.00
#
_symmetry.space_group_name_H-M   'P 1'
#
loop_
_entity.id
_entity.type
_entity.pdbx_description
1 polymer ?
#
loop_
_entity_poly.entity_id
_entity_poly.type
_entity_poly.pdbx_seq_one_letter_code
_entity_poly.pdbx_strand_id
1 'polypeptide(L)'
;MRLAQIVAPSSAGIELVETVLSDRFDVLWQMPMKSPVVQSGLCHVSFAYDAARSIDLGVAERRIHQATERPTIAHKRRTPSYFEYQPAPIRMIRNAHPFVVGKVTTRPSVDLMIYDFGAVSVIYSLPIDGPFEDLLFLNEELYENETLLVDSRLHVDQLLTIIGDAARQSHSSPVVEDYVIFHVERFSEPIDLKLFCAEYARQIAQILRAENESLSDQEIEDALAVRISYSINDVLLVDWNAALLLDNEGEDVRALLEFANVELLEMRYVDQKLDRALEQAYETLAHRSWNLPWVFRSYSADLGSLAELQVDNATLFEGVNNTLKLFGDQYLGRVYRMVNRRFHLDEWDSSILRKLQSLESIYDKISHQVSERRTEMLEWIIILLIAFSIAVGFIH
;
A
#
# COMPACT_ATOMS: atom_id res chain seq x y z
N MET A 1 25.76 0.27 -78.65
CA MET A 1 26.18 0.30 -77.25
C MET A 1 26.24 1.76 -76.81
N ARG A 2 25.15 2.29 -76.28
CA ARG A 2 25.06 3.68 -75.83
C ARG A 2 24.96 3.69 -74.31
N LEU A 3 25.94 4.24 -73.63
CA LEU A 3 25.96 4.47 -72.20
C LEU A 3 25.01 5.65 -71.87
N ALA A 4 23.99 5.37 -71.08
CA ALA A 4 23.17 6.46 -70.47
C ALA A 4 23.89 7.05 -69.27
N GLN A 5 24.17 8.35 -69.34
CA GLN A 5 24.66 9.14 -68.23
C GLN A 5 23.51 9.36 -67.24
N ILE A 6 23.70 8.91 -66.02
CA ILE A 6 22.83 9.25 -64.86
C ILE A 6 23.28 10.64 -64.35
N VAL A 7 22.39 11.62 -64.55
CA VAL A 7 22.58 12.98 -64.00
C VAL A 7 22.18 12.93 -62.51
N ALA A 8 23.11 13.20 -61.64
CA ALA A 8 22.87 13.39 -60.19
C ALA A 8 22.02 14.65 -59.96
N PRO A 9 21.03 14.61 -59.02
CA PRO A 9 20.24 15.81 -58.69
C PRO A 9 21.12 16.86 -58.01
N SER A 10 20.90 18.12 -58.37
CA SER A 10 21.67 19.29 -57.84
C SER A 10 21.39 19.48 -56.34
N SER A 11 22.42 19.84 -55.59
CA SER A 11 22.41 20.12 -54.15
C SER A 11 21.34 21.14 -53.71
N ALA A 12 20.90 22.03 -54.59
CA ALA A 12 19.82 22.99 -54.36
C ALA A 12 18.42 22.36 -54.19
N GLY A 13 18.17 21.16 -54.78
CA GLY A 13 16.89 20.47 -54.62
C GLY A 13 16.74 19.73 -53.32
N ILE A 14 17.85 19.33 -52.68
CA ILE A 14 17.83 18.61 -51.39
C ILE A 14 17.64 19.60 -50.26
N GLU A 15 18.28 20.78 -50.28
CA GLU A 15 18.08 21.85 -49.29
C GLU A 15 16.64 22.38 -49.23
N LEU A 16 15.98 22.53 -50.39
CA LEU A 16 14.60 22.96 -50.46
C LEU A 16 13.60 21.93 -49.87
N VAL A 17 13.87 20.65 -50.05
CA VAL A 17 13.02 19.57 -49.48
C VAL A 17 13.23 19.44 -47.98
N GLU A 18 14.45 19.58 -47.45
CA GLU A 18 14.72 19.59 -46.01
C GLU A 18 14.13 20.80 -45.32
N THR A 19 14.21 22.00 -45.91
CA THR A 19 13.60 23.22 -45.33
C THR A 19 12.09 23.16 -45.33
N VAL A 20 11.46 22.66 -46.39
CA VAL A 20 9.98 22.51 -46.47
C VAL A 20 9.47 21.40 -45.52
N LEU A 21 10.24 20.35 -45.30
CA LEU A 21 9.92 19.32 -44.31
C LEU A 21 10.13 19.83 -42.89
N SER A 22 11.19 20.55 -42.60
CA SER A 22 11.47 21.22 -41.31
C SER A 22 10.35 22.20 -40.93
N ASP A 23 10.02 23.13 -41.84
CA ASP A 23 8.93 24.10 -41.58
C ASP A 23 7.54 23.46 -41.42
N ARG A 24 7.26 22.33 -42.09
CA ARG A 24 6.02 21.59 -41.86
C ARG A 24 6.01 20.81 -40.56
N PHE A 25 7.16 20.31 -40.12
CA PHE A 25 7.26 19.67 -38.80
C PHE A 25 7.09 20.71 -37.69
N ASP A 26 7.75 21.86 -37.74
CA ASP A 26 7.64 22.93 -36.75
C ASP A 26 6.24 23.54 -36.65
N VAL A 27 5.51 23.66 -37.77
CA VAL A 27 4.12 24.17 -37.79
C VAL A 27 3.14 23.14 -37.23
N LEU A 28 3.39 21.84 -37.35
CA LEU A 28 2.56 20.78 -36.73
C LEU A 28 2.75 20.73 -35.21
N TRP A 29 3.88 21.17 -34.67
CA TRP A 29 4.14 21.21 -33.23
C TRP A 29 3.62 22.49 -32.54
N GLN A 30 3.18 23.52 -33.30
CA GLN A 30 2.67 24.79 -32.77
C GLN A 30 1.15 24.91 -32.74
N MET A 31 0.39 23.91 -33.18
CA MET A 31 -1.03 23.88 -32.86
C MET A 31 -1.18 23.48 -31.40
N PRO A 32 -1.82 24.28 -30.54
CA PRO A 32 -2.17 23.84 -29.19
C PRO A 32 -3.11 22.63 -29.36
N MET A 33 -2.57 21.44 -29.14
CA MET A 33 -3.42 20.24 -29.13
C MET A 33 -4.46 20.46 -28.04
N LYS A 34 -5.73 20.30 -28.44
CA LYS A 34 -6.84 20.43 -27.52
C LYS A 34 -6.66 19.38 -26.44
N SER A 35 -6.52 19.82 -25.20
CA SER A 35 -6.38 18.91 -24.06
C SER A 35 -7.44 17.83 -24.12
N PRO A 36 -7.07 16.53 -23.96
CA PRO A 36 -8.07 15.46 -23.98
C PRO A 36 -9.09 15.71 -22.88
N VAL A 37 -10.35 15.44 -23.21
CA VAL A 37 -11.44 15.64 -22.26
C VAL A 37 -11.93 14.29 -21.77
N VAL A 38 -11.87 14.06 -20.48
CA VAL A 38 -12.46 12.90 -19.81
C VAL A 38 -13.99 13.05 -19.91
N GLN A 39 -14.65 12.06 -20.49
CA GLN A 39 -16.11 12.01 -20.59
C GLN A 39 -16.73 11.37 -19.34
N SER A 40 -16.12 10.31 -18.84
CA SER A 40 -16.55 9.62 -17.63
C SER A 40 -15.37 8.93 -16.95
N GLY A 41 -15.39 8.98 -15.63
CA GLY A 41 -14.44 8.27 -14.78
C GLY A 41 -14.73 8.49 -13.31
N LEU A 42 -13.93 7.85 -12.47
CA LEU A 42 -13.96 7.97 -11.02
C LEU A 42 -12.53 8.13 -10.50
N CYS A 43 -12.35 9.07 -9.61
CA CYS A 43 -11.17 9.10 -8.76
C CYS A 43 -11.53 8.37 -7.45
N HIS A 44 -10.75 7.35 -7.08
CA HIS A 44 -10.87 6.63 -5.83
C HIS A 44 -9.74 7.02 -4.91
N VAL A 45 -10.07 7.43 -3.69
CA VAL A 45 -9.11 7.77 -2.64
C VAL A 45 -9.30 6.78 -1.51
N SER A 46 -8.31 5.96 -1.26
CA SER A 46 -8.32 4.94 -0.22
C SER A 46 -7.44 5.35 0.96
N PHE A 47 -7.93 5.10 2.17
CA PHE A 47 -7.18 5.21 3.42
C PHE A 47 -7.21 3.84 4.09
N ALA A 48 -6.07 3.19 4.19
CA ALA A 48 -5.92 1.90 4.82
C ALA A 48 -5.44 2.04 6.28
N TYR A 49 -6.01 1.24 7.17
CA TYR A 49 -5.77 1.24 8.62
C TYR A 49 -5.52 -0.18 9.13
N ASP A 50 -4.50 -0.38 9.94
CA ASP A 50 -4.40 -1.53 10.82
C ASP A 50 -5.27 -1.25 12.06
N ALA A 51 -6.44 -1.89 12.12
CA ALA A 51 -7.52 -1.58 13.06
C ALA A 51 -7.71 -2.65 14.15
N ALA A 52 -7.22 -3.87 13.91
CA ALA A 52 -7.30 -4.97 14.86
C ALA A 52 -6.24 -6.03 14.53
N ARG A 53 -5.88 -6.87 15.51
CA ARG A 53 -5.00 -8.03 15.25
C ARG A 53 -5.60 -9.03 14.26
N SER A 54 -6.91 -9.21 14.29
CA SER A 54 -7.69 -10.04 13.35
C SER A 54 -9.18 -9.73 13.46
N ILE A 55 -9.91 -9.96 12.37
CA ILE A 55 -11.37 -9.80 12.32
C ILE A 55 -12.01 -11.11 11.85
N ASP A 56 -12.88 -11.67 12.68
CA ASP A 56 -13.73 -12.78 12.27
C ASP A 56 -14.79 -12.26 11.29
N LEU A 57 -14.52 -12.44 9.98
CA LEU A 57 -15.38 -11.92 8.92
C LEU A 57 -16.79 -12.51 8.99
N GLY A 58 -16.94 -13.81 9.40
CA GLY A 58 -18.24 -14.43 9.51
C GLY A 58 -19.09 -13.82 10.64
N VAL A 59 -18.47 -13.45 11.76
CA VAL A 59 -19.15 -12.75 12.87
C VAL A 59 -19.41 -11.30 12.48
N ALA A 60 -18.43 -10.62 11.91
CA ALA A 60 -18.54 -9.24 11.45
C ALA A 60 -19.68 -9.06 10.44
N GLU A 61 -19.77 -9.94 9.44
CA GLU A 61 -20.84 -9.92 8.44
C GLU A 61 -22.23 -10.02 9.08
N ARG A 62 -22.43 -10.94 10.02
CA ARG A 62 -23.72 -11.07 10.74
C ARG A 62 -24.08 -9.81 11.52
N ARG A 63 -23.12 -9.17 12.18
CA ARG A 63 -23.34 -7.92 12.93
C ARG A 63 -23.63 -6.73 12.04
N ILE A 64 -22.90 -6.61 10.94
CA ILE A 64 -23.15 -5.61 9.91
C ILE A 64 -24.57 -5.77 9.37
N HIS A 65 -25.02 -6.99 9.06
CA HIS A 65 -26.40 -7.26 8.63
C HIS A 65 -27.44 -6.88 9.68
N GLN A 66 -27.23 -7.20 10.95
CA GLN A 66 -28.14 -6.82 12.04
C GLN A 66 -28.22 -5.30 12.22
N ALA A 67 -27.10 -4.58 12.02
CA ALA A 67 -27.08 -3.11 12.04
C ALA A 67 -27.74 -2.50 10.80
N THR A 68 -27.81 -3.25 9.68
CA THR A 68 -28.37 -2.81 8.39
C THR A 68 -29.89 -2.82 8.35
N GLU A 69 -30.56 -3.56 9.24
CA GLU A 69 -32.03 -3.50 9.39
C GLU A 69 -32.52 -2.13 9.86
N ARG A 70 -31.62 -1.24 10.26
CA ARG A 70 -31.89 0.20 10.45
C ARG A 70 -31.54 0.95 9.15
N PRO A 71 -32.39 1.86 8.61
CA PRO A 71 -32.43 2.31 7.21
C PRO A 71 -31.25 3.15 6.70
N THR A 72 -30.03 2.94 7.17
CA THR A 72 -28.86 3.78 6.90
C THR A 72 -27.77 3.13 6.06
N ILE A 73 -27.88 1.85 5.66
CA ILE A 73 -26.82 1.14 4.96
C ILE A 73 -27.26 0.73 3.55
N ALA A 74 -26.60 1.31 2.53
CA ALA A 74 -26.84 1.00 1.13
C ALA A 74 -26.10 -0.29 0.73
N HIS A 75 -26.81 -1.10 0.01
CA HIS A 75 -26.50 -2.35 -0.69
C HIS A 75 -25.08 -2.94 -0.64
N LYS A 76 -25.03 -4.20 -0.20
CA LYS A 76 -23.87 -5.10 -0.29
C LYS A 76 -23.59 -5.45 -1.77
N ARG A 77 -22.42 -5.08 -2.29
CA ARG A 77 -21.86 -5.68 -3.51
C ARG A 77 -20.79 -6.70 -3.13
N ARG A 78 -20.82 -7.87 -3.77
CA ARG A 78 -19.75 -8.87 -3.61
C ARG A 78 -18.46 -8.34 -4.20
N THR A 79 -17.33 -8.69 -3.60
CA THR A 79 -15.99 -8.52 -4.17
C THR A 79 -15.95 -9.16 -5.56
N PRO A 80 -15.21 -8.59 -6.54
CA PRO A 80 -15.02 -9.21 -7.84
C PRO A 80 -14.64 -10.69 -7.72
N SER A 81 -15.19 -11.54 -8.58
CA SER A 81 -15.07 -13.02 -8.50
C SER A 81 -13.66 -13.57 -8.68
N TYR A 82 -12.71 -12.72 -9.10
CA TYR A 82 -11.31 -13.08 -9.33
C TYR A 82 -10.45 -12.97 -8.08
N PHE A 83 -10.93 -12.30 -7.04
CA PHE A 83 -10.26 -12.22 -5.75
C PHE A 83 -10.65 -13.44 -4.92
N GLU A 84 -9.99 -14.56 -5.16
CA GLU A 84 -10.17 -15.79 -4.37
C GLU A 84 -9.37 -15.76 -3.06
N TYR A 85 -9.18 -14.59 -2.48
CA TYR A 85 -8.70 -14.48 -1.11
C TYR A 85 -9.68 -15.21 -0.19
N GLN A 86 -9.21 -16.18 0.58
CA GLN A 86 -10.06 -16.92 1.51
C GLN A 86 -9.60 -16.68 2.94
N PRO A 87 -10.49 -16.15 3.77
CA PRO A 87 -11.86 -15.72 3.47
C PRO A 87 -11.91 -14.38 2.71
N ALA A 88 -12.81 -14.28 1.72
CA ALA A 88 -12.94 -13.07 0.90
C ALA A 88 -13.24 -11.83 1.78
N PRO A 89 -12.58 -10.68 1.54
CA PRO A 89 -12.83 -9.47 2.32
C PRO A 89 -14.28 -9.02 2.18
N ILE A 90 -14.79 -8.38 3.23
CA ILE A 90 -16.16 -7.85 3.22
C ILE A 90 -16.13 -6.43 2.68
N ARG A 91 -16.93 -6.15 1.63
CA ARG A 91 -17.21 -4.79 1.19
C ARG A 91 -18.51 -4.30 1.81
N MET A 92 -18.43 -3.19 2.55
CA MET A 92 -19.56 -2.52 3.17
C MET A 92 -19.69 -1.11 2.59
N ILE A 93 -20.85 -0.77 2.04
CA ILE A 93 -21.15 0.58 1.55
C ILE A 93 -21.95 1.33 2.61
N ARG A 94 -21.49 2.52 2.99
CA ARG A 94 -22.15 3.38 3.97
C ARG A 94 -22.51 4.73 3.34
N ASN A 95 -23.63 5.30 3.76
CA ASN A 95 -23.92 6.69 3.45
C ASN A 95 -22.93 7.59 4.20
N ALA A 96 -22.36 8.56 3.49
CA ALA A 96 -21.44 9.55 4.00
C ALA A 96 -21.88 10.94 3.60
N HIS A 97 -21.44 11.95 4.34
CA HIS A 97 -21.63 13.33 3.95
C HIS A 97 -20.71 13.65 2.77
N PRO A 98 -21.21 14.24 1.68
CA PRO A 98 -20.36 14.62 0.56
C PRO A 98 -19.36 15.73 0.96
N PHE A 99 -18.09 15.55 0.58
CA PHE A 99 -17.03 16.56 0.75
C PHE A 99 -16.69 17.20 -0.58
N VAL A 100 -16.47 18.51 -0.58
CA VAL A 100 -15.95 19.24 -1.73
C VAL A 100 -14.43 19.20 -1.68
N VAL A 101 -13.82 18.67 -2.74
CA VAL A 101 -12.37 18.61 -2.92
C VAL A 101 -12.04 19.34 -4.23
N GLY A 102 -11.44 20.52 -4.12
CA GLY A 102 -11.25 21.39 -5.26
C GLY A 102 -12.57 21.73 -5.98
N LYS A 103 -12.72 21.29 -7.22
CA LYS A 103 -13.93 21.48 -8.04
C LYS A 103 -14.90 20.30 -8.00
N VAL A 104 -14.52 19.19 -7.37
CA VAL A 104 -15.25 17.92 -7.40
C VAL A 104 -15.86 17.63 -6.04
N THR A 105 -16.95 16.88 -6.00
CA THR A 105 -17.59 16.46 -4.75
C THR A 105 -17.61 14.95 -4.64
N THR A 106 -17.24 14.40 -3.47
CA THR A 106 -17.31 12.97 -3.21
C THR A 106 -18.74 12.46 -3.37
N ARG A 107 -18.89 11.19 -3.74
CA ARG A 107 -20.20 10.53 -3.71
C ARG A 107 -20.75 10.54 -2.27
N PRO A 108 -22.09 10.53 -2.11
CA PRO A 108 -22.74 10.51 -0.79
C PRO A 108 -22.65 9.11 -0.14
N SER A 109 -21.60 8.37 -0.43
CA SER A 109 -21.34 7.06 0.10
C SER A 109 -19.83 6.79 0.15
N VAL A 110 -19.42 5.98 1.11
CA VAL A 110 -18.04 5.50 1.29
C VAL A 110 -18.06 3.98 1.31
N ASP A 111 -17.06 3.37 0.69
CA ASP A 111 -16.85 1.93 0.70
C ASP A 111 -15.84 1.57 1.80
N LEU A 112 -16.16 0.56 2.61
CA LEU A 112 -15.24 0.00 3.58
C LEU A 112 -14.91 -1.43 3.15
N MET A 113 -13.61 -1.72 2.98
CA MET A 113 -13.09 -3.07 2.76
C MET A 113 -12.52 -3.60 4.07
N ILE A 114 -12.98 -4.76 4.51
CA ILE A 114 -12.63 -5.35 5.81
C ILE A 114 -11.92 -6.67 5.55
N TYR A 115 -10.72 -6.80 6.09
CA TYR A 115 -9.84 -7.96 5.91
C TYR A 115 -9.76 -8.77 7.21
N ASP A 116 -9.61 -10.08 7.10
CA ASP A 116 -9.56 -11.02 8.23
C ASP A 116 -8.32 -10.84 9.10
N PHE A 117 -7.19 -10.37 8.53
CA PHE A 117 -5.95 -10.06 9.26
C PHE A 117 -6.01 -8.75 10.05
N GLY A 118 -7.12 -8.00 10.00
CA GLY A 118 -7.36 -6.84 10.86
C GLY A 118 -7.32 -5.49 10.18
N ALA A 119 -6.93 -5.43 8.92
CA ALA A 119 -6.92 -4.20 8.15
C ALA A 119 -8.33 -3.77 7.71
N VAL A 120 -8.52 -2.46 7.62
CA VAL A 120 -9.73 -1.83 7.07
C VAL A 120 -9.32 -0.73 6.11
N SER A 121 -9.83 -0.76 4.88
CA SER A 121 -9.66 0.34 3.92
C SER A 121 -10.96 1.11 3.75
N VAL A 122 -10.88 2.44 3.80
CA VAL A 122 -12.00 3.37 3.60
C VAL A 122 -11.77 4.08 2.27
N ILE A 123 -12.74 3.96 1.34
CA ILE A 123 -12.58 4.39 -0.04
C ILE A 123 -13.64 5.42 -0.39
N TYR A 124 -13.20 6.63 -0.73
CA TYR A 124 -14.03 7.69 -1.27
C TYR A 124 -14.00 7.65 -2.80
N SER A 125 -15.13 7.92 -3.44
CA SER A 125 -15.22 8.00 -4.90
C SER A 125 -15.66 9.40 -5.31
N LEU A 126 -14.92 10.01 -6.23
CA LEU A 126 -15.19 11.34 -6.80
C LEU A 126 -15.44 11.16 -8.30
N PRO A 127 -16.60 11.58 -8.84
CA PRO A 127 -16.81 11.61 -10.29
C PRO A 127 -15.82 12.57 -10.95
N ILE A 128 -15.15 12.11 -12.01
CA ILE A 128 -14.23 12.93 -12.80
C ILE A 128 -14.74 13.05 -14.24
N ASP A 129 -14.86 14.30 -14.69
CA ASP A 129 -15.17 14.70 -16.06
C ASP A 129 -14.47 16.04 -16.37
N GLY A 130 -14.29 16.36 -17.64
CA GLY A 130 -13.62 17.60 -18.04
C GLY A 130 -12.19 17.42 -18.56
N PRO A 131 -11.39 18.50 -18.64
CA PRO A 131 -10.01 18.45 -19.14
C PRO A 131 -9.13 17.50 -18.34
N PHE A 132 -8.29 16.72 -19.05
CA PHE A 132 -7.37 15.77 -18.39
C PHE A 132 -6.41 16.44 -17.40
N GLU A 133 -6.02 17.67 -17.67
CA GLU A 133 -5.15 18.49 -16.81
C GLU A 133 -5.78 18.82 -15.44
N ASP A 134 -7.13 18.82 -15.33
CA ASP A 134 -7.81 19.04 -14.04
C ASP A 134 -7.53 17.92 -13.03
N LEU A 135 -7.07 16.75 -13.48
CA LEU A 135 -6.67 15.64 -12.58
C LEU A 135 -5.44 15.99 -11.73
N LEU A 136 -4.54 16.82 -12.24
CA LEU A 136 -3.38 17.29 -11.45
C LEU A 136 -3.86 18.13 -10.26
N PHE A 137 -4.72 19.11 -10.50
CA PHE A 137 -5.27 19.95 -9.42
C PHE A 137 -6.07 19.13 -8.41
N LEU A 138 -6.80 18.11 -8.90
CA LEU A 138 -7.54 17.22 -8.01
C LEU A 138 -6.56 16.41 -7.13
N ASN A 139 -5.46 15.90 -7.68
CA ASN A 139 -4.50 15.12 -6.90
C ASN A 139 -3.78 15.97 -5.85
N GLU A 140 -3.46 17.24 -6.15
CA GLU A 140 -2.91 18.17 -5.17
C GLU A 140 -3.84 18.41 -3.98
N GLU A 141 -5.14 18.59 -4.25
CA GLU A 141 -6.15 18.78 -3.20
C GLU A 141 -6.41 17.49 -2.38
N LEU A 142 -6.07 16.32 -2.96
CA LEU A 142 -6.18 15.02 -2.29
C LEU A 142 -4.93 14.67 -1.50
N TYR A 143 -3.76 15.20 -1.89
CA TYR A 143 -2.50 14.95 -1.22
C TYR A 143 -2.54 15.48 0.22
N GLU A 144 -2.29 14.60 1.20
CA GLU A 144 -2.36 14.92 2.63
C GLU A 144 -3.70 15.59 3.05
N ASN A 145 -4.82 15.16 2.47
CA ASN A 145 -6.13 15.73 2.77
C ASN A 145 -6.61 15.37 4.18
N GLU A 146 -6.37 16.25 5.13
CA GLU A 146 -6.73 16.04 6.55
C GLU A 146 -8.24 15.84 6.76
N THR A 147 -9.10 16.46 5.95
CA THR A 147 -10.56 16.36 6.11
C THR A 147 -11.03 14.94 5.82
N LEU A 148 -10.59 14.35 4.71
CA LEU A 148 -10.90 12.96 4.37
C LEU A 148 -10.22 11.98 5.33
N LEU A 149 -9.00 12.27 5.77
CA LEU A 149 -8.28 11.47 6.75
C LEU A 149 -9.02 11.39 8.09
N VAL A 150 -9.50 12.51 8.62
CA VAL A 150 -10.24 12.54 9.89
C VAL A 150 -11.58 11.82 9.76
N ASP A 151 -12.30 12.03 8.66
CA ASP A 151 -13.59 11.37 8.41
C ASP A 151 -13.42 9.86 8.21
N SER A 152 -12.39 9.42 7.50
CA SER A 152 -12.10 8.00 7.31
C SER A 152 -11.82 7.28 8.63
N ARG A 153 -11.10 7.90 9.57
CA ARG A 153 -10.89 7.37 10.93
C ARG A 153 -12.21 7.21 11.68
N LEU A 154 -13.12 8.17 11.58
CA LEU A 154 -14.44 8.06 12.19
C LEU A 154 -15.24 6.88 11.62
N HIS A 155 -15.12 6.61 10.33
CA HIS A 155 -15.75 5.44 9.72
C HIS A 155 -15.18 4.13 10.25
N VAL A 156 -13.86 4.03 10.45
CA VAL A 156 -13.22 2.84 11.07
C VAL A 156 -13.66 2.66 12.52
N ASP A 157 -13.65 3.71 13.35
CA ASP A 157 -14.07 3.64 14.75
C ASP A 157 -15.54 3.21 14.90
N GLN A 158 -16.40 3.71 14.03
CA GLN A 158 -17.80 3.32 13.99
C GLN A 158 -17.98 1.86 13.53
N LEU A 159 -17.19 1.41 12.54
CA LEU A 159 -17.18 0.02 12.11
C LEU A 159 -16.76 -0.89 13.27
N LEU A 160 -15.67 -0.60 13.96
CA LEU A 160 -15.18 -1.37 15.11
C LEU A 160 -16.24 -1.44 16.22
N THR A 161 -16.98 -0.37 16.45
CA THR A 161 -18.11 -0.36 17.38
C THR A 161 -19.23 -1.31 16.95
N ILE A 162 -19.54 -1.38 15.65
CA ILE A 162 -20.59 -2.26 15.08
C ILE A 162 -20.16 -3.73 15.19
N ILE A 163 -18.95 -4.07 14.76
CA ILE A 163 -18.48 -5.46 14.73
C ILE A 163 -18.07 -5.98 16.11
N GLY A 164 -17.71 -5.08 17.05
CA GLY A 164 -17.43 -5.39 18.46
C GLY A 164 -16.39 -6.50 18.63
N ASP A 165 -16.76 -7.58 19.32
CA ASP A 165 -15.86 -8.72 19.61
C ASP A 165 -15.47 -9.57 18.38
N ALA A 166 -16.03 -9.31 17.20
CA ALA A 166 -15.50 -9.85 15.96
C ALA A 166 -14.09 -9.33 15.65
N ALA A 167 -13.77 -8.09 16.09
CA ALA A 167 -12.43 -7.52 16.03
C ALA A 167 -11.65 -7.88 17.30
N ARG A 168 -10.64 -8.72 17.16
CA ARG A 168 -9.77 -9.12 18.29
C ARG A 168 -8.67 -8.11 18.50
N GLN A 169 -8.48 -7.66 19.75
CA GLN A 169 -7.44 -6.67 20.11
C GLN A 169 -7.50 -5.46 19.18
N SER A 170 -8.71 -4.88 19.02
CA SER A 170 -8.87 -3.65 18.24
C SER A 170 -8.00 -2.53 18.80
N HIS A 171 -7.36 -1.78 17.93
CA HIS A 171 -6.47 -0.67 18.26
C HIS A 171 -6.57 0.42 17.18
N SER A 172 -6.10 1.60 17.49
CA SER A 172 -5.98 2.69 16.53
C SER A 172 -4.50 2.84 16.19
N SER A 173 -4.10 2.32 15.04
CA SER A 173 -2.74 2.53 14.53
C SER A 173 -2.55 4.00 14.13
N PRO A 174 -1.41 4.62 14.46
CA PRO A 174 -1.05 5.92 13.92
C PRO A 174 -0.65 5.86 12.44
N VAL A 175 -0.28 4.67 11.94
CA VAL A 175 0.12 4.45 10.55
C VAL A 175 -1.13 4.36 9.69
N VAL A 176 -1.15 5.13 8.63
CA VAL A 176 -2.20 5.16 7.61
C VAL A 176 -1.51 5.15 6.27
N GLU A 177 -1.99 4.35 5.34
CA GLU A 177 -1.58 4.42 3.93
C GLU A 177 -2.71 4.96 3.11
N ASP A 178 -2.45 6.03 2.40
CA ASP A 178 -3.37 6.59 1.42
C ASP A 178 -2.89 6.31 0.00
N TYR A 179 -3.84 6.15 -0.92
CA TYR A 179 -3.53 5.93 -2.32
C TYR A 179 -4.65 6.46 -3.21
N VAL A 180 -4.28 7.10 -4.33
CA VAL A 180 -5.23 7.68 -5.26
C VAL A 180 -5.24 6.89 -6.57
N ILE A 181 -6.43 6.52 -7.06
CA ILE A 181 -6.60 5.80 -8.33
C ILE A 181 -7.50 6.63 -9.24
N PHE A 182 -6.93 7.20 -10.30
CA PHE A 182 -7.68 7.85 -11.36
C PHE A 182 -8.14 6.79 -12.37
N HIS A 183 -9.38 6.37 -12.28
CA HIS A 183 -10.00 5.43 -13.20
C HIS A 183 -10.78 6.21 -14.27
N VAL A 184 -10.18 6.43 -15.43
CA VAL A 184 -10.81 7.06 -16.60
C VAL A 184 -11.44 5.96 -17.45
N GLU A 185 -12.75 5.94 -17.50
CA GLU A 185 -13.52 4.96 -18.28
C GLU A 185 -13.56 5.33 -19.76
N ARG A 186 -13.77 6.62 -20.06
CA ARG A 186 -13.88 7.11 -21.43
C ARG A 186 -13.42 8.55 -21.60
N PHE A 187 -12.82 8.82 -22.76
CA PHE A 187 -12.60 10.17 -23.25
C PHE A 187 -13.73 10.61 -24.20
N SER A 188 -13.93 11.91 -24.36
CA SER A 188 -14.96 12.48 -25.23
C SER A 188 -14.74 12.16 -26.72
N GLU A 189 -13.48 12.00 -27.11
CA GLU A 189 -13.05 11.59 -28.46
C GLU A 189 -12.23 10.30 -28.34
N PRO A 190 -12.28 9.38 -29.33
CA PRO A 190 -11.43 8.20 -29.34
C PRO A 190 -9.96 8.59 -29.34
N ILE A 191 -9.17 8.00 -28.47
CA ILE A 191 -7.75 8.31 -28.28
C ILE A 191 -6.92 7.03 -28.50
N ASP A 192 -5.82 7.14 -29.22
CA ASP A 192 -4.77 6.12 -29.21
C ASP A 192 -3.99 6.23 -27.91
N LEU A 193 -4.19 5.27 -27.02
CA LEU A 193 -3.58 5.28 -25.67
C LEU A 193 -2.05 5.25 -25.70
N LYS A 194 -1.45 4.66 -26.73
CA LYS A 194 0.01 4.64 -26.88
C LYS A 194 0.56 6.02 -27.22
N LEU A 195 -0.07 6.72 -28.14
CA LEU A 195 0.29 8.09 -28.51
C LEU A 195 -0.01 9.03 -27.35
N PHE A 196 -1.17 8.90 -26.73
CA PHE A 196 -1.55 9.67 -25.53
C PHE A 196 -0.50 9.59 -24.42
N CYS A 197 -0.05 8.38 -24.03
CA CYS A 197 0.97 8.24 -23.01
C CYS A 197 2.32 8.86 -23.41
N ALA A 198 2.65 8.93 -24.69
CA ALA A 198 3.88 9.57 -25.16
C ALA A 198 3.75 11.10 -25.18
N GLU A 199 2.65 11.63 -25.67
CA GLU A 199 2.41 13.06 -25.82
C GLU A 199 2.15 13.75 -24.48
N TYR A 200 1.43 13.08 -23.57
CA TYR A 200 1.08 13.63 -22.24
C TYR A 200 1.96 13.06 -21.11
N ALA A 201 3.13 12.51 -21.44
CA ALA A 201 4.05 11.86 -20.49
C ALA A 201 4.36 12.76 -19.26
N ARG A 202 4.67 14.03 -19.47
CA ARG A 202 4.94 15.00 -18.40
C ARG A 202 3.73 15.23 -17.50
N GLN A 203 2.56 15.46 -18.09
CA GLN A 203 1.34 15.70 -17.33
C GLN A 203 0.91 14.46 -16.54
N ILE A 204 1.04 13.27 -17.14
CA ILE A 204 0.76 12.00 -16.45
C ILE A 204 1.70 11.85 -15.24
N ALA A 205 3.00 12.10 -15.41
CA ALA A 205 3.97 12.04 -14.32
C ALA A 205 3.64 13.02 -13.19
N GLN A 206 3.26 14.25 -13.53
CA GLN A 206 2.83 15.27 -12.56
C GLN A 206 1.55 14.84 -11.82
N ILE A 207 0.56 14.29 -12.54
CA ILE A 207 -0.67 13.75 -11.93
C ILE A 207 -0.32 12.61 -10.96
N LEU A 208 0.53 11.66 -11.35
CA LEU A 208 0.88 10.51 -10.51
C LEU A 208 1.64 10.92 -9.24
N ARG A 209 2.37 12.04 -9.26
CA ARG A 209 3.17 12.53 -8.13
C ARG A 209 2.55 13.68 -7.35
N ALA A 210 1.38 14.16 -7.75
CA ALA A 210 0.76 15.37 -7.21
C ALA A 210 1.71 16.58 -7.22
N GLU A 211 2.46 16.78 -8.34
CA GLU A 211 3.56 17.76 -8.42
C GLU A 211 3.34 18.77 -9.55
N ASN A 212 3.16 20.03 -9.20
CA ASN A 212 2.96 21.13 -10.15
C ASN A 212 4.24 21.64 -10.79
N GLU A 213 5.38 21.42 -10.13
CA GLU A 213 6.65 21.86 -10.68
C GLU A 213 7.05 21.04 -11.89
N SER A 214 7.91 21.61 -12.72
CA SER A 214 8.38 20.95 -13.93
C SER A 214 9.33 19.82 -13.55
N LEU A 215 8.89 18.57 -13.71
CA LEU A 215 9.72 17.40 -13.48
C LEU A 215 10.85 17.29 -14.50
N SER A 216 12.00 16.75 -14.09
CA SER A 216 13.08 16.39 -15.00
C SER A 216 12.70 15.23 -15.89
N ASP A 217 13.38 15.06 -17.03
CA ASP A 217 13.10 13.94 -17.93
C ASP A 217 13.31 12.58 -17.24
N GLN A 218 14.30 12.48 -16.34
CA GLN A 218 14.53 11.28 -15.54
C GLN A 218 13.37 10.96 -14.60
N GLU A 219 12.79 11.98 -13.93
CA GLU A 219 11.64 11.82 -13.05
C GLU A 219 10.38 11.42 -13.83
N ILE A 220 10.20 11.95 -15.05
CA ILE A 220 9.12 11.56 -15.94
C ILE A 220 9.27 10.09 -16.36
N GLU A 221 10.48 9.68 -16.77
CA GLU A 221 10.76 8.29 -17.13
C GLU A 221 10.50 7.34 -15.96
N ASP A 222 10.91 7.70 -14.73
CA ASP A 222 10.69 6.89 -13.53
C ASP A 222 9.21 6.79 -13.17
N ALA A 223 8.46 7.90 -13.19
CA ALA A 223 7.03 7.89 -12.90
C ALA A 223 6.23 7.01 -13.88
N LEU A 224 6.70 6.91 -15.12
CA LEU A 224 6.06 6.12 -16.18
C LEU A 224 6.66 4.72 -16.36
N ALA A 225 7.67 4.34 -15.57
CA ALA A 225 8.39 3.06 -15.71
C ALA A 225 7.49 1.85 -15.48
N VAL A 226 6.49 1.97 -14.58
CA VAL A 226 5.52 0.91 -14.29
C VAL A 226 4.27 1.14 -15.11
N ARG A 227 4.26 0.57 -16.30
CA ARG A 227 3.14 0.62 -17.25
C ARG A 227 2.81 -0.77 -17.79
N ILE A 228 1.53 -1.12 -17.80
CA ILE A 228 1.04 -2.39 -18.33
C ILE A 228 -0.28 -2.17 -19.08
N SER A 229 -0.50 -2.98 -20.14
CA SER A 229 -1.73 -3.06 -20.90
C SER A 229 -2.04 -4.53 -21.19
N TYR A 230 -3.31 -4.88 -21.25
CA TYR A 230 -3.80 -6.16 -21.73
C TYR A 230 -4.13 -6.08 -23.23
N SER A 231 -4.76 -4.99 -23.63
CA SER A 231 -5.19 -4.72 -24.99
C SER A 231 -4.66 -3.37 -25.50
N ILE A 232 -5.10 -2.95 -26.69
CA ILE A 232 -4.82 -1.62 -27.22
C ILE A 232 -5.73 -0.53 -26.60
N ASN A 233 -6.78 -0.93 -25.90
CA ASN A 233 -7.82 -0.05 -25.38
C ASN A 233 -7.70 0.17 -23.86
N ASP A 234 -6.71 -0.41 -23.22
CA ASP A 234 -6.45 -0.24 -21.79
C ASP A 234 -4.99 0.11 -21.52
N VAL A 235 -4.76 0.86 -20.46
CA VAL A 235 -3.43 1.05 -19.91
C VAL A 235 -3.53 1.38 -18.41
N LEU A 236 -2.65 0.77 -17.65
CA LEU A 236 -2.41 1.07 -16.25
C LEU A 236 -1.01 1.65 -16.09
N LEU A 237 -0.91 2.80 -15.43
CA LEU A 237 0.33 3.39 -14.95
C LEU A 237 0.27 3.48 -13.43
N VAL A 238 1.35 3.06 -12.75
CA VAL A 238 1.42 3.00 -11.28
C VAL A 238 2.64 3.74 -10.79
N ASP A 239 2.44 4.68 -9.89
CA ASP A 239 3.50 5.30 -9.12
C ASP A 239 3.22 5.12 -7.61
N TRP A 240 4.13 5.57 -6.75
CA TRP A 240 4.04 5.39 -5.30
C TRP A 240 2.89 6.17 -4.65
N ASN A 241 2.46 7.29 -5.21
CA ASN A 241 1.38 8.14 -4.69
C ASN A 241 0.03 7.89 -5.35
N ALA A 242 0.02 7.58 -6.65
CA ALA A 242 -1.21 7.39 -7.40
C ALA A 242 -1.06 6.42 -8.57
N ALA A 243 -2.20 5.94 -9.08
CA ALA A 243 -2.30 5.20 -10.34
C ALA A 243 -3.25 5.88 -11.31
N LEU A 244 -2.94 5.77 -12.60
CA LEU A 244 -3.83 6.14 -13.70
C LEU A 244 -4.25 4.87 -14.43
N LEU A 245 -5.53 4.54 -14.34
CA LEU A 245 -6.17 3.39 -15.00
C LEU A 245 -7.09 3.90 -16.12
N LEU A 246 -6.72 3.63 -17.35
CA LEU A 246 -7.52 3.93 -18.53
C LEU A 246 -8.14 2.62 -19.02
N ASP A 247 -9.36 2.34 -18.63
CA ASP A 247 -10.08 1.09 -18.96
C ASP A 247 -11.57 1.27 -18.70
N ASN A 248 -12.41 0.67 -19.53
CA ASN A 248 -13.85 0.63 -19.34
C ASN A 248 -14.31 -0.32 -18.21
N GLU A 249 -13.51 -1.36 -17.92
CA GLU A 249 -13.85 -2.45 -16.99
C GLU A 249 -12.72 -2.71 -15.97
N GLY A 250 -12.12 -1.65 -15.44
CA GLY A 250 -10.93 -1.69 -14.58
C GLY A 250 -11.17 -2.07 -13.11
N GLU A 251 -12.35 -2.58 -12.73
CA GLU A 251 -12.70 -2.88 -11.33
C GLU A 251 -11.75 -3.91 -10.67
N ASP A 252 -11.31 -4.92 -11.41
CA ASP A 252 -10.41 -5.96 -10.87
C ASP A 252 -9.00 -5.41 -10.63
N VAL A 253 -8.52 -4.58 -11.56
CA VAL A 253 -7.23 -3.90 -11.43
C VAL A 253 -7.27 -2.92 -10.25
N ARG A 254 -8.36 -2.17 -10.11
CA ARG A 254 -8.58 -1.25 -8.99
C ARG A 254 -8.55 -2.00 -7.64
N ALA A 255 -9.29 -3.10 -7.54
CA ALA A 255 -9.31 -3.91 -6.31
C ALA A 255 -7.93 -4.47 -5.96
N LEU A 256 -7.13 -4.81 -6.95
CA LEU A 256 -5.75 -5.27 -6.76
C LEU A 256 -4.85 -4.14 -6.24
N LEU A 257 -4.98 -2.91 -6.76
CA LEU A 257 -4.24 -1.74 -6.29
C LEU A 257 -4.61 -1.40 -4.84
N GLU A 258 -5.90 -1.42 -4.51
CA GLU A 258 -6.40 -1.23 -3.14
C GLU A 258 -5.82 -2.27 -2.17
N PHE A 259 -5.77 -3.54 -2.59
CA PHE A 259 -5.17 -4.61 -1.80
C PHE A 259 -3.67 -4.40 -1.59
N ALA A 260 -2.92 -4.04 -2.64
CA ALA A 260 -1.49 -3.78 -2.52
C ALA A 260 -1.17 -2.60 -1.59
N ASN A 261 -2.03 -1.58 -1.55
CA ASN A 261 -1.92 -0.48 -0.60
C ASN A 261 -2.12 -0.95 0.86
N VAL A 262 -3.08 -1.83 1.10
CA VAL A 262 -3.29 -2.45 2.42
C VAL A 262 -2.09 -3.33 2.81
N GLU A 263 -1.51 -4.07 1.87
CA GLU A 263 -0.30 -4.87 2.10
C GLU A 263 0.89 -3.99 2.49
N LEU A 264 1.09 -2.85 1.82
CA LEU A 264 2.11 -1.87 2.17
C LEU A 264 1.91 -1.32 3.60
N LEU A 265 0.67 -0.99 3.97
CA LEU A 265 0.32 -0.57 5.33
C LEU A 265 0.79 -1.60 6.37
N GLU A 266 0.43 -2.86 6.18
CA GLU A 266 0.75 -3.94 7.11
C GLU A 266 2.27 -4.13 7.25
N MET A 267 3.00 -4.12 6.14
CA MET A 267 4.46 -4.20 6.15
C MET A 267 5.10 -3.04 6.93
N ARG A 268 4.65 -1.81 6.69
CA ARG A 268 5.13 -0.63 7.42
C ARG A 268 4.81 -0.69 8.91
N TYR A 269 3.63 -1.18 9.25
CA TYR A 269 3.22 -1.35 10.63
C TYR A 269 4.07 -2.40 11.37
N VAL A 270 4.29 -3.57 10.75
CA VAL A 270 5.17 -4.61 11.31
C VAL A 270 6.60 -4.12 11.44
N ASP A 271 7.13 -3.44 10.42
CA ASP A 271 8.48 -2.86 10.43
C ASP A 271 8.66 -1.87 11.59
N GLN A 272 7.69 -0.98 11.81
CA GLN A 272 7.73 -0.04 12.93
C GLN A 272 7.64 -0.73 14.31
N LYS A 273 6.84 -1.81 14.42
CA LYS A 273 6.79 -2.63 15.65
C LYS A 273 8.15 -3.29 15.94
N LEU A 274 8.80 -3.82 14.89
CA LEU A 274 10.11 -4.45 15.01
C LEU A 274 11.19 -3.45 15.41
N ASP A 275 11.17 -2.22 14.88
CA ASP A 275 12.11 -1.17 15.29
C ASP A 275 12.00 -0.87 16.78
N ARG A 276 10.80 -0.71 17.29
CA ARG A 276 10.56 -0.49 18.73
C ARG A 276 11.01 -1.68 19.58
N ALA A 277 10.74 -2.90 19.11
CA ALA A 277 11.16 -4.11 19.83
C ALA A 277 12.70 -4.26 19.84
N LEU A 278 13.37 -3.93 18.73
CA LEU A 278 14.84 -3.92 18.66
C LEU A 278 15.45 -2.88 19.59
N GLU A 279 14.89 -1.65 19.62
CA GLU A 279 15.34 -0.59 20.53
C GLU A 279 15.25 -1.03 21.99
N GLN A 280 14.11 -1.58 22.42
CA GLN A 280 13.91 -2.12 23.76
C GLN A 280 14.87 -3.29 24.08
N ALA A 281 15.08 -4.18 23.12
CA ALA A 281 16.01 -5.30 23.29
C ALA A 281 17.48 -4.82 23.44
N TYR A 282 17.90 -3.82 22.67
CA TYR A 282 19.22 -3.21 22.80
C TYR A 282 19.38 -2.48 24.13
N GLU A 283 18.39 -1.71 24.58
CA GLU A 283 18.41 -1.07 25.89
C GLU A 283 18.54 -2.11 27.01
N THR A 284 17.77 -3.20 26.94
CA THR A 284 17.83 -4.31 27.89
C THR A 284 19.22 -4.92 27.92
N LEU A 285 19.85 -5.13 26.77
CA LEU A 285 21.21 -5.68 26.68
C LEU A 285 22.27 -4.71 27.21
N ALA A 286 22.10 -3.40 26.99
CA ALA A 286 23.04 -2.35 27.41
C ALA A 286 23.01 -2.08 28.93
N HIS A 287 21.85 -2.24 29.57
CA HIS A 287 21.72 -2.02 31.01
C HIS A 287 22.37 -3.12 31.83
N ARG A 288 23.55 -2.83 32.40
CA ARG A 288 24.39 -3.75 33.23
C ARG A 288 23.74 -4.18 34.56
N SER A 289 22.61 -3.61 34.99
CA SER A 289 21.99 -3.88 36.29
C SER A 289 20.99 -5.05 36.24
N TRP A 290 21.46 -6.24 35.91
CA TRP A 290 20.68 -7.48 35.84
C TRP A 290 20.31 -8.08 37.21
N ASN A 291 20.50 -7.34 38.32
CA ASN A 291 20.39 -7.85 39.69
C ASN A 291 18.97 -7.80 40.27
N LEU A 292 17.95 -7.47 39.47
CA LEU A 292 16.59 -7.27 39.97
C LEU A 292 15.62 -8.36 39.44
N PRO A 293 14.82 -9.00 40.34
CA PRO A 293 13.92 -10.11 39.97
C PRO A 293 12.86 -9.76 38.94
N TRP A 294 12.56 -8.48 38.75
CA TRP A 294 11.57 -8.01 37.76
C TRP A 294 12.06 -8.11 36.30
N VAL A 295 13.38 -8.16 36.07
CA VAL A 295 13.97 -8.38 34.72
C VAL A 295 13.52 -9.72 34.14
N PHE A 296 13.40 -10.78 34.97
CA PHE A 296 12.91 -12.08 34.53
C PHE A 296 11.46 -12.06 34.08
N ARG A 297 10.64 -11.18 34.64
CA ARG A 297 9.21 -11.05 34.29
C ARG A 297 9.02 -10.28 33.00
N SER A 298 9.86 -9.26 32.76
CA SER A 298 9.86 -8.49 31.51
C SER A 298 10.30 -9.40 30.35
N TYR A 299 11.38 -10.15 30.52
CA TYR A 299 11.93 -11.06 29.49
C TYR A 299 10.91 -12.08 28.96
N SER A 300 10.11 -12.71 29.84
CA SER A 300 9.09 -13.68 29.39
C SER A 300 7.94 -13.01 28.60
N ALA A 301 7.61 -11.76 28.91
CA ALA A 301 6.63 -10.98 28.18
C ALA A 301 7.19 -10.56 26.80
N ASP A 302 8.45 -10.17 26.74
CA ASP A 302 9.14 -9.76 25.51
C ASP A 302 9.30 -10.94 24.52
N LEU A 303 9.59 -12.16 25.01
CA LEU A 303 9.59 -13.37 24.19
C LEU A 303 8.20 -13.71 23.65
N GLY A 304 7.15 -13.45 24.46
CA GLY A 304 5.75 -13.60 24.00
C GLY A 304 5.44 -12.65 22.86
N SER A 305 5.87 -11.39 22.95
CA SER A 305 5.66 -10.39 21.91
C SER A 305 6.43 -10.71 20.62
N LEU A 306 7.64 -11.27 20.72
CA LEU A 306 8.39 -11.75 19.55
C LEU A 306 7.67 -12.88 18.83
N ALA A 307 7.17 -13.88 19.59
CA ALA A 307 6.41 -14.98 19.01
C ALA A 307 5.13 -14.47 18.31
N GLU A 308 4.47 -13.48 18.89
CA GLU A 308 3.32 -12.81 18.26
C GLU A 308 3.70 -12.13 16.95
N LEU A 309 4.79 -11.35 16.92
CA LEU A 309 5.28 -10.71 15.71
C LEU A 309 5.65 -11.71 14.60
N GLN A 310 6.25 -12.85 14.97
CA GLN A 310 6.54 -13.93 14.02
C GLN A 310 5.26 -14.54 13.45
N VAL A 311 4.24 -14.76 14.27
CA VAL A 311 2.94 -15.29 13.83
C VAL A 311 2.19 -14.28 12.96
N ASP A 312 2.15 -13.00 13.37
CA ASP A 312 1.49 -11.94 12.62
C ASP A 312 2.13 -11.80 11.23
N ASN A 313 3.46 -11.78 11.16
CA ASN A 313 4.21 -11.75 9.90
C ASN A 313 3.94 -12.99 9.03
N ALA A 314 3.98 -14.20 9.61
CA ALA A 314 3.71 -15.43 8.88
C ALA A 314 2.31 -15.46 8.30
N THR A 315 1.30 -14.97 9.04
CA THR A 315 -0.10 -14.90 8.60
C THR A 315 -0.27 -13.95 7.42
N LEU A 316 0.39 -12.79 7.47
CA LEU A 316 0.44 -11.81 6.38
C LEU A 316 1.02 -12.44 5.11
N PHE A 317 2.21 -13.03 5.20
CA PHE A 317 2.88 -13.67 4.07
C PHE A 317 2.10 -14.84 3.48
N GLU A 318 1.48 -15.65 4.33
CA GLU A 318 0.64 -16.76 3.86
C GLU A 318 -0.59 -16.23 3.11
N GLY A 319 -1.23 -15.17 3.60
CA GLY A 319 -2.34 -14.49 2.94
C GLY A 319 -1.95 -13.95 1.56
N VAL A 320 -0.85 -13.22 1.48
CA VAL A 320 -0.33 -12.64 0.23
C VAL A 320 0.09 -13.72 -0.77
N ASN A 321 0.89 -14.70 -0.36
CA ASN A 321 1.34 -15.79 -1.22
C ASN A 321 0.16 -16.65 -1.73
N ASN A 322 -0.88 -16.83 -0.93
CA ASN A 322 -2.07 -17.54 -1.36
C ASN A 322 -2.87 -16.71 -2.37
N THR A 323 -2.97 -15.41 -2.19
CA THR A 323 -3.58 -14.48 -3.16
C THR A 323 -2.87 -14.55 -4.51
N LEU A 324 -1.54 -14.58 -4.54
CA LEU A 324 -0.74 -14.71 -5.76
C LEU A 324 -0.96 -16.02 -6.52
N LYS A 325 -1.10 -17.14 -5.80
CA LYS A 325 -1.34 -18.46 -6.39
C LYS A 325 -2.74 -18.58 -7.01
N LEU A 326 -3.67 -17.75 -6.54
CA LEU A 326 -5.09 -17.78 -6.90
C LEU A 326 -5.44 -16.86 -8.07
N PHE A 327 -4.51 -15.96 -8.52
CA PHE A 327 -4.68 -15.27 -9.78
C PHE A 327 -4.62 -16.29 -10.94
N GLY A 328 -5.75 -16.96 -11.19
CA GLY A 328 -5.94 -17.77 -12.39
C GLY A 328 -5.81 -16.95 -13.69
N ASP A 329 -5.90 -15.62 -13.57
CA ASP A 329 -5.64 -14.66 -14.65
C ASP A 329 -4.16 -14.25 -14.68
N GLN A 330 -3.50 -14.61 -15.77
CA GLN A 330 -2.10 -14.25 -16.01
C GLN A 330 -1.87 -12.72 -16.07
N TYR A 331 -2.89 -11.94 -16.46
CA TYR A 331 -2.80 -10.48 -16.54
C TYR A 331 -2.74 -9.87 -15.14
N LEU A 332 -3.69 -10.18 -14.26
CA LEU A 332 -3.69 -9.68 -12.89
C LEU A 332 -2.43 -10.09 -12.11
N GLY A 333 -1.94 -11.31 -12.33
CA GLY A 333 -0.66 -11.74 -11.78
C GLY A 333 0.56 -10.92 -12.27
N ARG A 334 0.52 -10.40 -13.53
CA ARG A 334 1.55 -9.46 -14.00
C ARG A 334 1.38 -8.08 -13.40
N VAL A 335 0.15 -7.58 -13.32
CA VAL A 335 -0.17 -6.31 -12.67
C VAL A 335 0.35 -6.31 -11.24
N TYR A 336 0.03 -7.33 -10.45
CA TYR A 336 0.49 -7.44 -9.07
C TYR A 336 2.02 -7.40 -8.96
N ARG A 337 2.75 -8.18 -9.76
CA ARG A 337 4.23 -8.16 -9.74
C ARG A 337 4.82 -6.78 -10.06
N MET A 338 4.15 -5.99 -10.89
CA MET A 338 4.60 -4.63 -11.22
C MET A 338 4.31 -3.65 -10.08
N VAL A 339 3.14 -3.75 -9.46
CA VAL A 339 2.75 -2.98 -8.29
C VAL A 339 3.67 -3.30 -7.10
N ASN A 340 3.89 -4.59 -6.80
CA ASN A 340 4.81 -5.07 -5.78
C ASN A 340 6.20 -4.43 -5.94
N ARG A 341 6.74 -4.41 -7.16
CA ARG A 341 8.03 -3.76 -7.45
C ARG A 341 7.99 -2.24 -7.20
N ARG A 342 6.89 -1.56 -7.56
CA ARG A 342 6.77 -0.11 -7.37
C ARG A 342 6.63 0.28 -5.90
N PHE A 343 5.91 -0.51 -5.13
CA PHE A 343 5.73 -0.33 -3.69
C PHE A 343 6.89 -0.91 -2.86
N HIS A 344 7.88 -1.53 -3.52
CA HIS A 344 9.04 -2.16 -2.87
C HIS A 344 8.66 -3.22 -1.83
N LEU A 345 7.57 -3.97 -2.06
CA LEU A 345 7.06 -4.91 -1.06
C LEU A 345 8.06 -6.04 -0.76
N ASP A 346 8.83 -6.53 -1.76
CA ASP A 346 9.88 -7.53 -1.56
C ASP A 346 11.05 -6.99 -0.69
N GLU A 347 11.38 -5.70 -0.80
CA GLU A 347 12.40 -5.04 0.02
C GLU A 347 11.91 -4.87 1.46
N TRP A 348 10.65 -4.50 1.66
CA TRP A 348 10.02 -4.46 2.97
C TRP A 348 10.05 -5.83 3.64
N ASP A 349 9.61 -6.90 2.94
CA ASP A 349 9.69 -8.29 3.42
C ASP A 349 11.11 -8.65 3.86
N SER A 350 12.08 -8.43 3.00
CA SER A 350 13.49 -8.71 3.29
C SER A 350 14.01 -7.93 4.51
N SER A 351 13.54 -6.70 4.72
CA SER A 351 13.88 -5.88 5.89
C SER A 351 13.28 -6.46 7.17
N ILE A 352 12.00 -6.79 7.14
CA ILE A 352 11.25 -7.40 8.26
C ILE A 352 11.92 -8.70 8.69
N LEU A 353 12.24 -9.59 7.75
CA LEU A 353 12.93 -10.87 8.05
C LEU A 353 14.29 -10.65 8.71
N ARG A 354 15.11 -9.70 8.23
CA ARG A 354 16.40 -9.36 8.86
C ARG A 354 16.22 -8.81 10.27
N LYS A 355 15.24 -7.97 10.51
CA LYS A 355 14.93 -7.42 11.84
C LYS A 355 14.47 -8.51 12.80
N LEU A 356 13.62 -9.43 12.35
CA LEU A 356 13.20 -10.61 13.14
C LEU A 356 14.39 -11.49 13.54
N GLN A 357 15.29 -11.82 12.61
CA GLN A 357 16.49 -12.60 12.89
C GLN A 357 17.43 -11.89 13.87
N SER A 358 17.57 -10.57 13.74
CA SER A 358 18.37 -9.76 14.66
C SER A 358 17.80 -9.79 16.07
N LEU A 359 16.49 -9.63 16.18
CA LEU A 359 15.76 -9.66 17.45
C LEU A 359 15.87 -11.03 18.12
N GLU A 360 15.68 -12.12 17.38
CA GLU A 360 15.89 -13.49 17.84
C GLU A 360 17.32 -13.70 18.39
N SER A 361 18.33 -13.28 17.65
CA SER A 361 19.73 -13.37 18.09
C SER A 361 20.02 -12.59 19.38
N ILE A 362 19.38 -11.42 19.57
CA ILE A 362 19.52 -10.62 20.78
C ILE A 362 18.85 -11.34 21.96
N TYR A 363 17.65 -11.87 21.79
CA TYR A 363 16.94 -12.60 22.84
C TYR A 363 17.66 -13.90 23.23
N ASP A 364 18.27 -14.61 22.29
CA ASP A 364 19.11 -15.78 22.60
C ASP A 364 20.29 -15.38 23.49
N LYS A 365 20.99 -14.28 23.17
CA LYS A 365 22.11 -13.79 24.01
C LYS A 365 21.63 -13.41 25.40
N ILE A 366 20.50 -12.73 25.51
CA ILE A 366 19.91 -12.37 26.79
C ILE A 366 19.55 -13.65 27.58
N SER A 367 18.94 -14.64 26.93
CA SER A 367 18.56 -15.91 27.54
C SER A 367 19.77 -16.67 28.10
N HIS A 368 20.85 -16.77 27.32
CA HIS A 368 22.09 -17.38 27.75
C HIS A 368 22.68 -16.67 28.98
N GLN A 369 22.78 -15.35 28.98
CA GLN A 369 23.28 -14.56 30.10
C GLN A 369 22.45 -14.76 31.38
N VAL A 370 21.09 -14.79 31.22
CA VAL A 370 20.19 -15.03 32.35
C VAL A 370 20.37 -16.45 32.90
N SER A 371 20.52 -17.46 32.04
CA SER A 371 20.74 -18.85 32.45
C SER A 371 22.08 -19.04 33.19
N GLU A 372 23.17 -18.47 32.68
CA GLU A 372 24.50 -18.50 33.31
C GLU A 372 24.47 -17.92 34.73
N ARG A 373 23.87 -16.73 34.90
CA ARG A 373 23.77 -16.10 36.23
C ARG A 373 22.88 -16.87 37.19
N ARG A 374 21.83 -17.54 36.70
CA ARG A 374 21.01 -18.41 37.56
C ARG A 374 21.85 -19.57 38.10
N THR A 375 22.69 -20.13 37.27
CA THR A 375 23.64 -21.22 37.67
C THR A 375 24.65 -20.72 38.68
N GLU A 376 25.28 -19.56 38.43
CA GLU A 376 26.22 -18.94 39.41
C GLU A 376 25.54 -18.66 40.75
N MET A 377 24.31 -18.15 40.75
CA MET A 377 23.56 -17.88 41.98
C MET A 377 23.27 -19.17 42.76
N LEU A 378 22.90 -20.24 42.06
CA LEU A 378 22.70 -21.56 42.71
C LEU A 378 23.99 -22.10 43.29
N GLU A 379 25.11 -21.95 42.61
CA GLU A 379 26.45 -22.34 43.15
C GLU A 379 26.78 -21.54 44.44
N TRP A 380 26.58 -20.24 44.46
CA TRP A 380 26.77 -19.43 45.65
C TRP A 380 25.86 -19.84 46.81
N ILE A 381 24.60 -20.17 46.55
CA ILE A 381 23.66 -20.68 47.57
C ILE A 381 24.17 -21.99 48.15
N ILE A 382 24.67 -22.91 47.30
CA ILE A 382 25.23 -24.19 47.74
C ILE A 382 26.49 -23.97 48.60
N ILE A 383 27.40 -23.07 48.17
CA ILE A 383 28.59 -22.72 48.91
C ILE A 383 28.25 -22.16 50.31
N LEU A 384 27.26 -21.23 50.36
CA LEU A 384 26.81 -20.67 51.64
C LEU A 384 26.17 -21.71 52.54
N LEU A 385 25.39 -22.63 52.00
CA LEU A 385 24.77 -23.72 52.80
C LEU A 385 25.82 -24.66 53.36
N ILE A 386 26.86 -25.01 52.57
CA ILE A 386 27.99 -25.83 53.04
C ILE A 386 28.78 -25.11 54.12
N ALA A 387 29.11 -23.84 53.93
CA ALA A 387 29.80 -23.02 54.92
C ALA A 387 29.03 -22.91 56.24
N PHE A 388 27.69 -22.69 56.14
CA PHE A 388 26.79 -22.66 57.30
C PHE A 388 26.75 -24.03 58.02
N SER A 389 26.64 -25.12 57.29
CA SER A 389 26.64 -26.47 57.86
C SER A 389 27.96 -26.79 58.63
N ILE A 390 29.10 -26.38 58.07
CA ILE A 390 30.39 -26.51 58.71
C ILE A 390 30.46 -25.67 59.97
N ALA A 391 30.02 -24.41 59.92
CA ALA A 391 30.03 -23.51 61.11
C ALA A 391 29.15 -24.05 62.27
N VAL A 392 27.96 -24.59 61.93
CA VAL A 392 27.06 -25.23 62.92
C VAL A 392 27.69 -26.47 63.51
N GLY A 393 28.44 -27.29 62.69
CA GLY A 393 29.14 -28.48 63.14
C GLY A 393 30.32 -28.16 64.11
N PHE A 394 30.90 -26.95 64.05
CA PHE A 394 31.96 -26.52 65.02
C PHE A 394 31.41 -25.94 66.36
N ILE A 395 30.09 -25.59 66.39
CA ILE A 395 29.45 -25.02 67.57
C ILE A 395 28.79 -26.11 68.44
N HIS A 396 28.60 -27.30 67.91
CA HIS A 396 28.13 -28.47 68.63
C HIS A 396 29.30 -29.44 68.90
#